data_1581fe6ff5a3c1f69523428e9b4f124c
#
_entry.id   1581fe6ff5a3c1f69523428e9b4f124c
#
_cell.length_a   1.000
_cell.length_b   1.000
_cell.length_c   1.000
_cell.angle_alpha   90.00
_cell.angle_beta   90.00
_cell.angle_gamma   90.00
#
_symmetry.space_group_name_H-M   'P 1'
#
loop_
_entity.id
_entity.type
_entity.pdbx_description
1 polymer ?
#
loop_
_entity_poly.entity_id
_entity_poly.type
_entity_poly.pdbx_seq_one_letter_code
_entity_poly.pdbx_strand_id
1 'polypeptide(L)'
;KDLSKFKTILFFHGNAGNLLNRVHKLNELNKLDVNILLISWRSFSGNKGKPSEKNLYHDANSVVKWLNEQGVSNSSIVLYGESLGTGVAAELASKNSYGGVILESPFTSIADTAKIYYPYLPVNLLLKDRFDSKNKIKKINSPILIMHGKQDNIVPQKMGLELFENANNPKFSYFPENDDHMMKY
;
A
#
# COMPACT_ATOMS: atom_id res chain seq x y z
N LYS A 1 -0.19 -22.21 -2.38
CA LYS A 1 0.00 -22.95 -1.11
C LYS A 1 -1.37 -23.05 -0.40
N ASP A 2 -1.43 -23.86 0.64
CA ASP A 2 -2.65 -24.00 1.46
C ASP A 2 -2.95 -22.67 2.18
N LEU A 3 -4.09 -22.05 1.86
CA LEU A 3 -4.50 -20.75 2.40
C LEU A 3 -4.70 -20.78 3.92
N SER A 4 -4.99 -21.94 4.49
CA SER A 4 -5.24 -22.10 5.93
C SER A 4 -3.96 -22.16 6.76
N LYS A 5 -2.82 -22.57 6.15
CA LYS A 5 -1.55 -22.84 6.85
C LYS A 5 -0.58 -21.66 6.83
N PHE A 6 -0.61 -20.85 5.77
CA PHE A 6 0.39 -19.82 5.54
C PHE A 6 -0.25 -18.43 5.63
N LYS A 7 0.52 -17.44 6.08
CA LYS A 7 0.11 -16.04 5.96
C LYS A 7 -0.11 -15.69 4.50
N THR A 8 -1.05 -14.82 4.22
CA THR A 8 -1.37 -14.36 2.88
C THR A 8 -1.00 -12.88 2.73
N ILE A 9 -0.05 -12.59 1.84
CA ILE A 9 0.24 -11.22 1.42
C ILE A 9 -0.81 -10.81 0.40
N LEU A 10 -1.63 -9.81 0.76
CA LEU A 10 -2.54 -9.15 -0.17
C LEU A 10 -1.84 -7.89 -0.71
N PHE A 11 -1.40 -7.98 -1.97
CA PHE A 11 -0.56 -6.98 -2.60
C PHE A 11 -1.37 -5.98 -3.42
N PHE A 12 -1.24 -4.71 -3.09
CA PHE A 12 -1.83 -3.54 -3.73
C PHE A 12 -0.77 -2.78 -4.51
N HIS A 13 -0.77 -2.87 -5.84
CA HIS A 13 0.26 -2.26 -6.67
C HIS A 13 0.11 -0.74 -6.80
N GLY A 14 1.19 -0.09 -7.23
CA GLY A 14 1.25 1.34 -7.52
C GLY A 14 0.46 1.77 -8.76
N ASN A 15 0.47 3.08 -9.05
CA ASN A 15 -0.27 3.65 -10.17
C ASN A 15 0.36 3.36 -11.54
N ALA A 16 1.66 3.10 -11.63
CA ALA A 16 2.38 2.91 -12.88
C ALA A 16 2.61 1.43 -13.22
N GLY A 17 2.74 1.15 -14.52
CA GLY A 17 3.05 -0.17 -15.04
C GLY A 17 1.87 -1.14 -15.04
N ASN A 18 2.18 -2.42 -15.15
CA ASN A 18 1.22 -3.53 -15.15
C ASN A 18 1.69 -4.64 -14.20
N LEU A 19 0.94 -5.73 -14.13
CA LEU A 19 1.28 -6.86 -13.26
C LEU A 19 2.63 -7.51 -13.60
N LEU A 20 3.04 -7.50 -14.87
CA LEU A 20 4.32 -8.07 -15.30
C LEU A 20 5.52 -7.33 -14.68
N ASN A 21 5.40 -6.02 -14.46
CA ASN A 21 6.45 -5.24 -13.81
C ASN A 21 6.70 -5.64 -12.35
N ARG A 22 5.79 -6.42 -11.73
CA ARG A 22 5.89 -6.89 -10.35
C ARG A 22 6.38 -8.33 -10.23
N VAL A 23 6.61 -9.02 -11.35
CA VAL A 23 7.03 -10.44 -11.33
C VAL A 23 8.31 -10.65 -10.53
N HIS A 24 9.31 -9.76 -10.69
CA HIS A 24 10.55 -9.86 -9.91
C HIS A 24 10.25 -9.81 -8.40
N LYS A 25 9.53 -8.80 -7.96
CA LYS A 25 9.14 -8.61 -6.55
C LYS A 25 8.32 -9.79 -6.01
N LEU A 26 7.38 -10.29 -6.80
CA LEU A 26 6.60 -11.48 -6.43
C LEU A 26 7.48 -12.73 -6.29
N ASN A 27 8.50 -12.89 -7.15
CA ASN A 27 9.46 -13.99 -7.05
C ASN A 27 10.29 -13.89 -5.76
N GLU A 28 10.72 -12.68 -5.36
CA GLU A 28 11.42 -12.49 -4.09
C GLU A 28 10.50 -12.83 -2.90
N LEU A 29 9.29 -12.31 -2.90
CA LEU A 29 8.30 -12.62 -1.86
C LEU A 29 7.92 -14.11 -1.82
N ASN A 30 7.94 -14.80 -2.95
CA ASN A 30 7.64 -16.25 -3.03
C ASN A 30 8.72 -17.14 -2.39
N LYS A 31 9.91 -16.59 -2.12
CA LYS A 31 10.94 -17.28 -1.33
C LYS A 31 10.57 -17.41 0.14
N LEU A 32 9.63 -16.57 0.61
CA LEU A 32 9.05 -16.68 1.93
C LEU A 32 7.95 -17.75 1.93
N ASP A 33 7.71 -18.34 3.10
CA ASP A 33 6.61 -19.30 3.25
C ASP A 33 5.26 -18.62 3.43
N VAL A 34 4.81 -17.96 2.36
CA VAL A 34 3.56 -17.18 2.33
C VAL A 34 2.74 -17.47 1.07
N ASN A 35 1.45 -17.22 1.13
CA ASN A 35 0.62 -17.06 -0.05
C ASN A 35 0.70 -15.61 -0.53
N ILE A 36 0.60 -15.39 -1.84
CA ILE A 36 0.58 -14.04 -2.42
C ILE A 36 -0.64 -13.91 -3.30
N LEU A 37 -1.45 -12.88 -3.03
CA LEU A 37 -2.58 -12.49 -3.84
C LEU A 37 -2.34 -11.05 -4.34
N LEU A 38 -1.99 -10.91 -5.61
CA LEU A 38 -1.85 -9.62 -6.26
C LEU A 38 -3.17 -9.26 -6.93
N ILE A 39 -3.75 -8.13 -6.59
CA ILE A 39 -4.93 -7.60 -7.27
C ILE A 39 -4.52 -6.54 -8.29
N SER A 40 -5.30 -6.42 -9.37
CA SER A 40 -5.18 -5.35 -10.33
C SER A 40 -6.39 -4.44 -10.25
N TRP A 41 -6.13 -3.13 -10.19
CA TRP A 41 -7.18 -2.12 -10.10
C TRP A 41 -8.07 -2.11 -11.35
N ARG A 42 -9.30 -1.63 -11.17
CA ARG A 42 -10.14 -1.26 -12.30
C ARG A 42 -9.43 -0.22 -13.17
N SER A 43 -9.61 -0.32 -14.49
CA SER A 43 -8.88 0.46 -15.51
C SER A 43 -7.40 0.09 -15.72
N PHE A 44 -6.87 -0.89 -14.96
CA PHE A 44 -5.52 -1.41 -15.13
C PHE A 44 -5.56 -2.84 -15.67
N SER A 45 -4.51 -3.23 -16.43
CA SER A 45 -4.33 -4.61 -16.94
C SER A 45 -5.56 -5.17 -17.64
N GLY A 46 -6.32 -4.34 -18.36
CA GLY A 46 -7.53 -4.75 -19.08
C GLY A 46 -8.82 -4.81 -18.24
N ASN A 47 -8.76 -4.54 -16.95
CA ASN A 47 -9.95 -4.46 -16.10
C ASN A 47 -10.82 -3.27 -16.50
N LYS A 48 -12.13 -3.48 -16.54
CA LYS A 48 -13.10 -2.42 -16.82
C LYS A 48 -13.36 -1.56 -15.57
N GLY A 49 -13.91 -0.37 -15.79
CA GLY A 49 -14.38 0.53 -14.72
C GLY A 49 -13.52 1.78 -14.57
N LYS A 50 -14.01 2.70 -13.74
CA LYS A 50 -13.35 3.98 -13.48
C LYS A 50 -12.62 3.92 -12.13
N PRO A 51 -11.31 4.18 -12.08
CA PRO A 51 -10.58 4.25 -10.84
C PRO A 51 -10.98 5.50 -10.06
N SER A 52 -11.11 5.37 -8.76
CA SER A 52 -11.25 6.46 -7.78
C SER A 52 -10.88 5.93 -6.41
N GLU A 53 -10.55 6.79 -5.47
CA GLU A 53 -10.25 6.42 -4.09
C GLU A 53 -11.34 5.48 -3.51
N LYS A 54 -12.61 5.89 -3.61
CA LYS A 54 -13.76 5.09 -3.15
C LYS A 54 -13.81 3.71 -3.82
N ASN A 55 -13.57 3.66 -5.12
CA ASN A 55 -13.67 2.42 -5.87
C ASN A 55 -12.52 1.47 -5.57
N LEU A 56 -11.29 1.98 -5.41
CA LEU A 56 -10.14 1.16 -5.02
C LEU A 56 -10.33 0.57 -3.62
N TYR A 57 -10.87 1.35 -2.68
CA TYR A 57 -11.21 0.85 -1.35
C TYR A 57 -12.29 -0.23 -1.39
N HIS A 58 -13.31 -0.06 -2.23
CA HIS A 58 -14.35 -1.06 -2.42
C HIS A 58 -13.78 -2.37 -2.99
N ASP A 59 -12.93 -2.27 -4.03
CA ASP A 59 -12.30 -3.45 -4.64
C ASP A 59 -11.45 -4.20 -3.63
N ALA A 60 -10.61 -3.49 -2.86
CA ALA A 60 -9.76 -4.10 -1.85
C ALA A 60 -10.57 -4.77 -0.72
N ASN A 61 -11.64 -4.12 -0.24
CA ASN A 61 -12.55 -4.74 0.74
C ASN A 61 -13.23 -5.99 0.20
N SER A 62 -13.61 -6.01 -1.08
CA SER A 62 -14.22 -7.19 -1.71
C SER A 62 -13.26 -8.38 -1.75
N VAL A 63 -11.96 -8.12 -1.98
CA VAL A 63 -10.93 -9.16 -1.95
C VAL A 63 -10.70 -9.68 -0.52
N VAL A 64 -10.65 -8.79 0.48
CA VAL A 64 -10.55 -9.22 1.88
C VAL A 64 -11.74 -10.08 2.27
N LYS A 65 -12.95 -9.66 1.89
CA LYS A 65 -14.17 -10.45 2.13
C LYS A 65 -14.07 -11.83 1.49
N TRP A 66 -13.64 -11.90 0.23
CA TRP A 66 -13.44 -13.18 -0.46
C TRP A 66 -12.41 -14.07 0.26
N LEU A 67 -11.27 -13.52 0.71
CA LEU A 67 -10.29 -14.28 1.50
C LEU A 67 -10.91 -14.83 2.79
N ASN A 68 -11.71 -14.02 3.49
CA ASN A 68 -12.39 -14.48 4.70
C ASN A 68 -13.38 -15.62 4.41
N GLU A 69 -14.10 -15.56 3.28
CA GLU A 69 -15.00 -16.64 2.81
C GLU A 69 -14.21 -17.91 2.46
N GLN A 70 -12.94 -17.81 2.07
CA GLN A 70 -12.02 -18.93 1.89
C GLN A 70 -11.37 -19.42 3.21
N GLY A 71 -11.78 -18.91 4.36
CA GLY A 71 -11.27 -19.31 5.68
C GLY A 71 -9.99 -18.59 6.12
N VAL A 72 -9.51 -17.58 5.38
CA VAL A 72 -8.34 -16.78 5.77
C VAL A 72 -8.77 -15.65 6.70
N SER A 73 -8.41 -15.73 7.97
CA SER A 73 -8.71 -14.67 8.94
C SER A 73 -7.89 -13.39 8.67
N ASN A 74 -8.40 -12.23 9.08
CA ASN A 74 -7.64 -10.97 8.96
C ASN A 74 -6.27 -11.05 9.65
N SER A 75 -6.15 -11.75 10.78
CA SER A 75 -4.86 -11.95 11.46
C SER A 75 -3.87 -12.79 10.65
N SER A 76 -4.31 -13.49 9.62
CA SER A 76 -3.48 -14.23 8.66
C SER A 76 -3.17 -13.43 7.38
N ILE A 77 -3.78 -12.25 7.19
CA ILE A 77 -3.54 -11.38 6.04
C ILE A 77 -2.48 -10.34 6.40
N VAL A 78 -1.48 -10.18 5.54
CA VAL A 78 -0.54 -9.06 5.54
C VAL A 78 -0.90 -8.15 4.37
N LEU A 79 -1.30 -6.92 4.65
CA LEU A 79 -1.57 -5.92 3.62
C LEU A 79 -0.26 -5.33 3.14
N TYR A 80 0.04 -5.44 1.85
CA TYR A 80 1.23 -4.87 1.24
C TYR A 80 0.81 -3.81 0.23
N GLY A 81 1.11 -2.56 0.49
CA GLY A 81 0.87 -1.45 -0.44
C GLY A 81 2.18 -0.93 -1.05
N GLU A 82 2.20 -0.76 -2.37
CA GLU A 82 3.26 -0.10 -3.12
C GLU A 82 2.74 1.24 -3.64
N SER A 83 3.40 2.36 -3.34
CA SER A 83 3.04 3.69 -3.85
C SER A 83 1.54 3.99 -3.65
N LEU A 84 0.74 4.13 -4.71
CA LEU A 84 -0.73 4.29 -4.63
C LEU A 84 -1.39 3.24 -3.74
N GLY A 85 -0.93 2.00 -3.81
CA GLY A 85 -1.45 0.89 -2.99
C GLY A 85 -1.27 1.10 -1.50
N THR A 86 -0.32 1.95 -1.07
CA THR A 86 -0.12 2.27 0.36
C THR A 86 -1.32 3.00 0.95
N GLY A 87 -1.95 3.90 0.16
CA GLY A 87 -3.18 4.58 0.57
C GLY A 87 -4.36 3.62 0.76
N VAL A 88 -4.41 2.54 -0.04
CA VAL A 88 -5.43 1.49 0.08
C VAL A 88 -5.15 0.61 1.30
N ALA A 89 -3.90 0.16 1.48
CA ALA A 89 -3.51 -0.63 2.65
C ALA A 89 -3.76 0.14 3.96
N ALA A 90 -3.41 1.43 4.00
CA ALA A 90 -3.66 2.30 5.16
C ALA A 90 -5.16 2.46 5.45
N GLU A 91 -6.01 2.58 4.43
CA GLU A 91 -7.46 2.65 4.60
C GLU A 91 -8.01 1.38 5.26
N LEU A 92 -7.66 0.21 4.74
CA LEU A 92 -8.15 -1.06 5.29
C LEU A 92 -7.67 -1.26 6.73
N ALA A 93 -6.37 -1.04 6.96
CA ALA A 93 -5.74 -1.21 8.27
C ALA A 93 -6.22 -0.19 9.32
N SER A 94 -6.68 0.99 8.89
CA SER A 94 -7.25 1.98 9.81
C SER A 94 -8.64 1.60 10.34
N LYS A 95 -9.29 0.63 9.70
CA LYS A 95 -10.65 0.17 10.05
C LYS A 95 -10.66 -1.19 10.72
N ASN A 96 -9.70 -2.04 10.42
CA ASN A 96 -9.61 -3.41 10.94
C ASN A 96 -8.16 -3.76 11.25
N SER A 97 -7.95 -4.66 12.20
CA SER A 97 -6.62 -5.22 12.48
C SER A 97 -6.31 -6.38 11.53
N TYR A 98 -5.06 -6.45 11.07
CA TYR A 98 -4.52 -7.48 10.18
C TYR A 98 -3.27 -8.11 10.80
N GLY A 99 -2.77 -9.18 10.21
CA GLY A 99 -1.54 -9.84 10.64
C GLY A 99 -0.29 -8.95 10.49
N GLY A 100 -0.34 -7.96 9.61
CA GLY A 100 0.68 -6.94 9.41
C GLY A 100 0.33 -5.99 8.28
N VAL A 101 1.05 -4.88 8.21
CA VAL A 101 0.93 -3.87 7.15
C VAL A 101 2.32 -3.52 6.65
N ILE A 102 2.53 -3.54 5.35
CA ILE A 102 3.77 -3.11 4.70
C ILE A 102 3.42 -1.95 3.77
N LEU A 103 4.06 -0.82 3.98
CA LEU A 103 3.91 0.37 3.14
C LEU A 103 5.25 0.68 2.47
N GLU A 104 5.32 0.47 1.15
CA GLU A 104 6.49 0.73 0.33
C GLU A 104 6.32 2.02 -0.45
N SER A 105 7.28 2.94 -0.31
CA SER A 105 7.25 4.29 -0.90
C SER A 105 5.93 5.03 -0.65
N PRO A 106 5.47 5.09 0.62
CA PRO A 106 4.19 5.68 0.95
C PRO A 106 4.22 7.21 0.91
N PHE A 107 3.04 7.80 0.70
CA PHE A 107 2.80 9.25 0.75
C PHE A 107 1.88 9.61 1.92
N THR A 108 2.00 10.84 2.43
CA THR A 108 1.10 11.38 3.47
C THR A 108 -0.32 11.58 2.93
N SER A 109 -0.43 12.15 1.73
CA SER A 109 -1.65 12.18 0.90
C SER A 109 -1.28 12.47 -0.57
N ILE A 110 -2.18 12.14 -1.50
CA ILE A 110 -2.02 12.54 -2.91
C ILE A 110 -2.00 14.08 -3.02
N ALA A 111 -2.76 14.78 -2.19
CA ALA A 111 -2.77 16.25 -2.18
C ALA A 111 -1.41 16.81 -1.73
N ASP A 112 -0.76 16.23 -0.72
CA ASP A 112 0.56 16.68 -0.29
C ASP A 112 1.63 16.38 -1.34
N THR A 113 1.56 15.23 -2.00
CA THR A 113 2.44 14.91 -3.13
C THR A 113 2.25 15.90 -4.27
N ALA A 114 1.00 16.18 -4.66
CA ALA A 114 0.68 17.12 -5.73
C ALA A 114 1.17 18.55 -5.44
N LYS A 115 1.12 19.02 -4.18
CA LYS A 115 1.65 20.34 -3.80
C LYS A 115 3.16 20.50 -4.06
N ILE A 116 3.92 19.42 -4.01
CA ILE A 116 5.36 19.47 -4.29
C ILE A 116 5.61 19.79 -5.76
N TYR A 117 4.81 19.18 -6.66
CA TYR A 117 4.96 19.37 -8.10
C TYR A 117 4.20 20.57 -8.64
N TYR A 118 3.12 20.97 -7.96
CA TYR A 118 2.22 22.04 -8.39
C TYR A 118 1.94 23.03 -7.25
N PRO A 119 2.98 23.72 -6.72
CA PRO A 119 2.83 24.56 -5.53
C PRO A 119 1.88 25.75 -5.72
N TYR A 120 1.65 26.17 -6.98
CA TYR A 120 0.80 27.29 -7.31
C TYR A 120 -0.69 26.92 -7.49
N LEU A 121 -1.01 25.62 -7.51
CA LEU A 121 -2.38 25.16 -7.69
C LEU A 121 -3.07 24.94 -6.34
N PRO A 122 -4.35 25.27 -6.19
CA PRO A 122 -5.13 24.97 -5.00
C PRO A 122 -5.54 23.48 -5.00
N VAL A 123 -4.54 22.59 -4.95
CA VAL A 123 -4.71 21.12 -5.12
C VAL A 123 -5.73 20.54 -4.14
N ASN A 124 -5.85 21.09 -2.94
CA ASN A 124 -6.83 20.64 -1.95
C ASN A 124 -8.28 20.86 -2.38
N LEU A 125 -8.54 21.82 -3.26
CA LEU A 125 -9.89 22.09 -3.81
C LEU A 125 -10.15 21.27 -5.07
N LEU A 126 -9.11 20.98 -5.83
CA LEU A 126 -9.21 20.32 -7.13
C LEU A 126 -9.25 18.79 -7.02
N LEU A 127 -8.52 18.22 -6.04
CA LEU A 127 -8.40 16.77 -5.90
C LEU A 127 -9.58 16.17 -5.11
N LYS A 128 -10.30 15.27 -5.78
CA LYS A 128 -11.38 14.47 -5.17
C LYS A 128 -10.82 13.25 -4.44
N ASP A 129 -9.83 12.60 -5.05
CA ASP A 129 -9.18 11.40 -4.53
C ASP A 129 -7.91 11.82 -3.77
N ARG A 130 -7.92 11.75 -2.45
CA ARG A 130 -6.85 12.28 -1.59
C ARG A 130 -5.96 11.21 -1.02
N PHE A 131 -6.50 10.02 -0.74
CA PHE A 131 -5.79 8.92 -0.07
C PHE A 131 -5.03 9.41 1.17
N ASP A 132 -5.75 10.00 2.12
CA ASP A 132 -5.18 10.66 3.31
C ASP A 132 -4.59 9.62 4.29
N SER A 133 -3.37 9.18 4.01
CA SER A 133 -2.63 8.21 4.84
C SER A 133 -2.22 8.80 6.18
N LYS A 134 -1.91 10.10 6.23
CA LYS A 134 -1.47 10.80 7.44
C LYS A 134 -2.49 10.72 8.59
N ASN A 135 -3.76 10.89 8.28
CA ASN A 135 -4.82 10.78 9.29
C ASN A 135 -5.21 9.33 9.61
N LYS A 136 -4.89 8.38 8.72
CA LYS A 136 -5.20 6.96 8.88
C LYS A 136 -4.12 6.22 9.67
N ILE A 137 -2.84 6.59 9.50
CA ILE A 137 -1.71 5.89 10.11
C ILE A 137 -1.84 5.77 11.63
N LYS A 138 -2.35 6.81 12.29
CA LYS A 138 -2.57 6.88 13.74
C LYS A 138 -3.65 5.90 14.24
N LYS A 139 -4.47 5.36 13.35
CA LYS A 139 -5.56 4.42 13.66
C LYS A 139 -5.18 2.97 13.39
N ILE A 140 -4.00 2.73 12.81
CA ILE A 140 -3.53 1.38 12.51
C ILE A 140 -2.96 0.78 13.79
N ASN A 141 -3.55 -0.35 14.22
CA ASN A 141 -3.13 -1.11 15.39
C ASN A 141 -2.39 -2.41 15.02
N SER A 142 -2.32 -2.75 13.73
CA SER A 142 -1.53 -3.88 13.22
C SER A 142 -0.05 -3.56 13.26
N PRO A 143 0.84 -4.57 13.44
CA PRO A 143 2.27 -4.39 13.20
C PRO A 143 2.51 -3.77 11.83
N ILE A 144 3.34 -2.73 11.75
CA ILE A 144 3.55 -2.00 10.50
C ILE A 144 5.03 -1.88 10.16
N LEU A 145 5.37 -2.15 8.89
CA LEU A 145 6.67 -1.88 8.29
C LEU A 145 6.52 -0.76 7.25
N ILE A 146 7.32 0.29 7.39
CA ILE A 146 7.41 1.36 6.40
C ILE A 146 8.77 1.32 5.73
N MET A 147 8.76 1.20 4.40
CA MET A 147 9.95 1.11 3.56
C MET A 147 9.96 2.29 2.58
N HIS A 148 11.10 2.99 2.46
CA HIS A 148 11.18 4.13 1.55
C HIS A 148 12.62 4.45 1.17
N GLY A 149 12.93 4.38 -0.12
CA GLY A 149 14.24 4.71 -0.65
C GLY A 149 14.58 6.20 -0.50
N LYS A 150 15.83 6.53 -0.15
CA LYS A 150 16.26 7.92 0.02
C LYS A 150 16.32 8.68 -1.30
N GLN A 151 16.53 7.97 -2.41
CA GLN A 151 16.62 8.55 -3.75
C GLN A 151 15.27 8.58 -4.49
N ASP A 152 14.16 8.41 -3.77
CA ASP A 152 12.82 8.50 -4.34
C ASP A 152 12.51 9.91 -4.85
N ASN A 153 12.48 10.07 -6.17
CA ASN A 153 12.21 11.32 -6.87
C ASN A 153 10.73 11.49 -7.24
N ILE A 154 9.88 10.51 -6.90
CA ILE A 154 8.44 10.53 -7.18
C ILE A 154 7.66 10.89 -5.91
N VAL A 155 7.94 10.20 -4.82
CA VAL A 155 7.38 10.50 -3.50
C VAL A 155 8.55 10.74 -2.55
N PRO A 156 8.78 11.96 -2.07
CA PRO A 156 9.91 12.24 -1.20
C PRO A 156 9.91 11.40 0.08
N GLN A 157 11.07 10.81 0.43
CA GLN A 157 11.24 9.95 1.61
C GLN A 157 10.72 10.59 2.91
N LYS A 158 10.77 11.93 3.01
CA LYS A 158 10.22 12.65 4.18
C LYS A 158 8.77 12.30 4.50
N MET A 159 7.97 11.90 3.49
CA MET A 159 6.59 11.48 3.71
C MET A 159 6.53 10.11 4.41
N GLY A 160 7.40 9.17 4.02
CA GLY A 160 7.53 7.87 4.69
C GLY A 160 8.02 8.03 6.12
N LEU A 161 9.00 8.91 6.37
CA LEU A 161 9.48 9.24 7.70
C LEU A 161 8.37 9.83 8.57
N GLU A 162 7.60 10.79 8.05
CA GLU A 162 6.46 11.38 8.77
C GLU A 162 5.40 10.34 9.13
N LEU A 163 5.08 9.42 8.22
CA LEU A 163 4.16 8.32 8.51
C LEU A 163 4.73 7.38 9.57
N PHE A 164 6.02 7.06 9.51
CA PHE A 164 6.67 6.23 10.52
C PHE A 164 6.63 6.86 11.90
N GLU A 165 6.93 8.14 12.02
CA GLU A 165 6.88 8.86 13.29
C GLU A 165 5.48 8.79 13.92
N ASN A 166 4.43 8.93 13.12
CA ASN A 166 3.04 8.96 13.55
C ASN A 166 2.36 7.57 13.66
N ALA A 167 3.02 6.49 13.24
CA ALA A 167 2.49 5.14 13.35
C ALA A 167 2.53 4.63 14.79
N ASN A 168 1.54 3.80 15.16
CA ASN A 168 1.51 3.10 16.44
C ASN A 168 2.52 1.95 16.50
N ASN A 169 2.94 1.56 17.71
CA ASN A 169 3.73 0.35 17.93
C ASN A 169 2.85 -0.93 17.82
N PRO A 170 3.42 -2.08 17.39
CA PRO A 170 4.80 -2.22 16.94
C PRO A 170 5.02 -1.71 15.52
N LYS A 171 6.05 -0.89 15.33
CA LYS A 171 6.42 -0.33 14.03
C LYS A 171 7.88 -0.59 13.68
N PHE A 172 8.14 -0.81 12.41
CA PHE A 172 9.45 -1.10 11.84
C PHE A 172 9.69 -0.21 10.63
N SER A 173 10.95 0.05 10.31
CA SER A 173 11.32 0.86 9.15
C SER A 173 12.48 0.27 8.38
N TYR A 174 12.49 0.51 7.07
CA TYR A 174 13.62 0.24 6.19
C TYR A 174 13.79 1.43 5.23
N PHE A 175 14.81 2.24 5.44
CA PHE A 175 15.08 3.47 4.70
C PHE A 175 16.47 3.42 4.04
N PRO A 176 16.65 2.63 2.97
CA PRO A 176 17.95 2.48 2.30
C PRO A 176 18.39 3.78 1.60
N GLU A 177 19.70 4.05 1.68
CA GLU A 177 20.33 5.25 1.12
C GLU A 177 20.35 5.28 -0.41
N ASN A 178 20.43 4.09 -1.04
CA ASN A 178 20.70 3.95 -2.47
C ASN A 178 19.47 3.51 -3.29
N ASP A 179 18.32 3.38 -2.67
CA ASP A 179 17.10 2.96 -3.35
C ASP A 179 16.24 4.14 -3.79
N ASP A 180 15.58 3.93 -4.92
CA ASP A 180 14.61 4.85 -5.51
C ASP A 180 13.16 4.48 -5.15
N HIS A 181 12.19 4.98 -5.92
CA HIS A 181 10.76 4.73 -5.73
C HIS A 181 10.36 3.26 -5.83
N MET A 182 11.07 2.48 -6.65
CA MET A 182 10.71 1.08 -6.94
C MET A 182 11.40 0.06 -6.02
N MET A 183 12.20 0.52 -5.11
CA MET A 183 13.00 -0.26 -4.16
C MET A 183 13.57 -1.58 -4.71
N LYS A 184 14.85 -1.79 -4.53
CA LYS A 184 15.56 -2.99 -5.00
C LYS A 184 15.86 -3.89 -3.81
N TYR A 185 15.30 -5.07 -3.77
CA TYR A 185 15.59 -6.12 -2.80
C TYR A 185 15.59 -7.50 -3.43
#